data_c73221ad2fa138c7169a97446a45eff6
#
_entry.id   c73221ad2fa138c7169a97446a45eff6
#
_cell.length_a   1.000
_cell.length_b   1.000
_cell.length_c   1.000
_cell.angle_alpha   90.00
_cell.angle_beta   90.00
_cell.angle_gamma   90.00
#
_symmetry.space_group_name_H-M   'P 1'
#
loop_
_entity.id
_entity.type
_entity.pdbx_description
1 polymer ?
#
loop_
_entity_poly.entity_id
_entity_poly.type
_entity_poly.pdbx_seq_one_letter_code
_entity_poly.pdbx_strand_id
1 'polypeptide(L)'
;MFASLWLLLATGCYLASAQDPFQTHTIKAKGIEVSLIGYGARVTNLFVKDNKGKMQDVVVGYDNTKDYLKDTSYFGPVVGRYANRIKNGTFTIDGETSHISMNEHNGLNPLHGGVVGYDKRNWTVTAQNETSVTFSLFDPGYEGFPGQVMNHATYAVTAGRLTISLVSLALDKPTPIMLSSHVYWNLNAFIGGSNGGKITNHVLHMPYSKRIELVDNILIPTGELRAVAGTPFDFTQPKTVGKDIKKAKACGADCIGYDNAFILDRPRSSSKEDSTLVVLSLSSPLTGIRMDVRTNQQSVQFYSCVQQTGTTALKKGQQHGSKTAYVEKYGCGVIETQQWIDGINHPEWGQESYQIYSPETGPAVNYASFDFSVNA
;
A
#
# COMPACT_ATOMS: atom_id res chain seq x y z
N MET A 1 -7.96 71.97 -6.04
CA MET A 1 -7.06 71.03 -6.72
C MET A 1 -7.02 69.72 -5.94
N PHE A 2 -7.84 68.74 -6.32
CA PHE A 2 -7.80 67.42 -5.72
C PHE A 2 -7.09 66.50 -6.68
N ALA A 3 -5.91 65.99 -6.27
CA ALA A 3 -5.15 64.98 -7.03
C ALA A 3 -5.67 63.59 -6.64
N SER A 4 -6.33 62.93 -7.58
CA SER A 4 -6.75 61.51 -7.45
C SER A 4 -5.57 60.57 -7.70
N LEU A 5 -5.15 59.86 -6.65
CA LEU A 5 -4.10 58.84 -6.71
C LEU A 5 -4.76 57.53 -7.16
N TRP A 6 -4.51 57.11 -8.39
CA TRP A 6 -4.91 55.79 -8.88
C TRP A 6 -3.88 54.74 -8.45
N LEU A 7 -4.29 53.85 -7.51
CA LEU A 7 -3.49 52.69 -7.12
C LEU A 7 -3.75 51.59 -8.15
N LEU A 8 -2.80 51.31 -9.02
CA LEU A 8 -2.82 50.12 -9.92
C LEU A 8 -2.48 48.89 -9.07
N LEU A 9 -3.48 48.11 -8.71
CA LEU A 9 -3.30 46.74 -8.22
C LEU A 9 -2.94 45.85 -9.42
N ALA A 10 -1.67 45.57 -9.59
CA ALA A 10 -1.19 44.50 -10.50
C ALA A 10 -1.50 43.15 -9.85
N THR A 11 -2.64 42.55 -10.17
CA THR A 11 -2.93 41.15 -9.87
C THR A 11 -2.05 40.27 -10.79
N GLY A 12 -0.88 39.91 -10.29
CA GLY A 12 -0.06 38.89 -10.91
C GLY A 12 -0.79 37.53 -10.81
N CYS A 13 -1.45 37.10 -11.89
CA CYS A 13 -1.84 35.72 -12.03
C CYS A 13 -0.55 34.88 -12.14
N TYR A 14 -0.11 34.31 -11.02
CA TYR A 14 0.85 33.21 -11.06
C TYR A 14 0.11 32.02 -11.68
N LEU A 15 0.33 31.77 -12.97
CA LEU A 15 0.04 30.47 -13.57
C LEU A 15 0.97 29.46 -12.87
N ALA A 16 0.48 28.78 -11.88
CA ALA A 16 1.18 27.63 -11.33
C ALA A 16 1.35 26.64 -12.49
N SER A 17 2.58 26.47 -12.97
CA SER A 17 2.87 25.43 -13.96
C SER A 17 2.48 24.08 -13.35
N ALA A 18 1.73 23.26 -14.09
CA ALA A 18 1.39 21.92 -13.66
C ALA A 18 2.67 21.17 -13.28
N GLN A 19 2.74 20.63 -12.07
CA GLN A 19 3.90 19.84 -11.64
C GLN A 19 4.01 18.59 -12.51
N ASP A 20 5.24 18.23 -12.95
CA ASP A 20 5.47 16.97 -13.64
C ASP A 20 5.24 15.80 -12.66
N PRO A 21 4.20 14.96 -12.86
CA PRO A 21 3.90 13.88 -11.94
C PRO A 21 4.97 12.77 -11.93
N PHE A 22 5.89 12.77 -12.90
CA PHE A 22 7.00 11.81 -13.01
C PHE A 22 8.32 12.36 -12.46
N GLN A 23 8.33 13.61 -11.98
CA GLN A 23 9.49 14.16 -11.27
C GLN A 23 9.74 13.33 -10.02
N THR A 24 11.01 12.93 -9.83
CA THR A 24 11.44 12.20 -8.62
C THR A 24 11.63 13.16 -7.45
N HIS A 25 11.03 12.84 -6.34
CA HIS A 25 11.18 13.48 -5.04
C HIS A 25 11.91 12.52 -4.11
N THR A 26 13.07 12.92 -3.60
CA THR A 26 13.88 12.07 -2.71
C THR A 26 13.90 12.65 -1.31
N ILE A 27 13.59 11.83 -0.33
CA ILE A 27 13.69 12.13 1.10
C ILE A 27 14.69 11.17 1.75
N LYS A 28 15.48 11.64 2.70
CA LYS A 28 16.54 10.83 3.30
C LYS A 28 16.83 11.17 4.75
N ALA A 29 17.23 10.14 5.49
CA ALA A 29 17.74 10.24 6.85
C ALA A 29 18.88 9.21 7.04
N LYS A 30 19.48 9.16 8.22
CA LYS A 30 20.57 8.21 8.51
C LYS A 30 20.12 6.77 8.24
N GLY A 31 20.76 6.12 7.26
CA GLY A 31 20.54 4.71 6.91
C GLY A 31 19.30 4.40 6.09
N ILE A 32 18.59 5.43 5.58
CA ILE A 32 17.43 5.26 4.73
C ILE A 32 17.33 6.39 3.70
N GLU A 33 16.95 6.04 2.47
CA GLU A 33 16.63 6.97 1.39
C GLU A 33 15.42 6.44 0.62
N VAL A 34 14.46 7.31 0.30
CA VAL A 34 13.23 6.96 -0.40
C VAL A 34 13.02 7.90 -1.56
N SER A 35 12.76 7.35 -2.75
CA SER A 35 12.39 8.12 -3.94
C SER A 35 10.92 7.90 -4.26
N LEU A 36 10.23 8.99 -4.61
CA LEU A 36 8.80 9.03 -4.84
C LEU A 36 8.47 9.86 -6.09
N ILE A 37 7.30 9.62 -6.67
CA ILE A 37 6.74 10.42 -7.78
C ILE A 37 5.28 10.79 -7.50
N GLY A 38 4.80 11.88 -8.13
CA GLY A 38 3.41 12.35 -7.98
C GLY A 38 2.39 11.44 -8.68
N TYR A 39 2.76 10.66 -9.69
CA TYR A 39 1.86 9.70 -10.34
C TYR A 39 1.55 8.53 -9.40
N GLY A 40 0.35 8.55 -8.81
CA GLY A 40 -0.08 7.59 -7.79
C GLY A 40 0.50 7.84 -6.40
N ALA A 41 1.12 9.00 -6.12
CA ALA A 41 1.87 9.26 -4.87
C ALA A 41 2.80 8.07 -4.52
N ARG A 42 3.58 7.64 -5.47
CA ARG A 42 4.20 6.32 -5.59
C ARG A 42 5.62 6.27 -5.04
N VAL A 43 5.92 5.23 -4.26
CA VAL A 43 7.30 4.86 -3.88
C VAL A 43 7.94 4.13 -5.06
N THR A 44 9.08 4.64 -5.56
CA THR A 44 9.83 4.04 -6.68
C THR A 44 11.09 3.31 -6.24
N ASN A 45 11.76 3.82 -5.20
CA ASN A 45 12.95 3.22 -4.62
C ASN A 45 12.95 3.38 -3.10
N LEU A 46 13.49 2.41 -2.40
CA LEU A 46 13.77 2.51 -0.97
C LEU A 46 15.08 1.80 -0.66
N PHE A 47 16.05 2.58 -0.24
CA PHE A 47 17.40 2.09 0.10
C PHE A 47 17.57 2.02 1.60
N VAL A 48 18.03 0.85 2.08
CA VAL A 48 18.43 0.61 3.47
C VAL A 48 19.72 -0.20 3.52
N LYS A 49 20.44 -0.13 4.65
CA LYS A 49 21.71 -0.85 4.81
C LYS A 49 21.47 -2.35 5.05
N ASP A 50 22.29 -3.16 4.38
CA ASP A 50 22.42 -4.60 4.66
C ASP A 50 23.46 -4.87 5.78
N ASN A 51 23.66 -6.16 6.11
CA ASN A 51 24.62 -6.62 7.11
C ASN A 51 26.10 -6.38 6.73
N LYS A 52 26.38 -5.90 5.52
CA LYS A 52 27.70 -5.46 5.06
C LYS A 52 27.82 -3.94 5.03
N GLY A 53 26.79 -3.21 5.49
CA GLY A 53 26.72 -1.75 5.49
C GLY A 53 26.41 -1.14 4.11
N LYS A 54 26.13 -1.96 3.08
CA LYS A 54 25.80 -1.48 1.73
C LYS A 54 24.33 -1.09 1.66
N MET A 55 24.05 0.05 1.02
CA MET A 55 22.67 0.47 0.73
C MET A 55 22.07 -0.43 -0.36
N GLN A 56 20.95 -1.06 -0.08
CA GLN A 56 20.23 -1.96 -0.96
C GLN A 56 18.84 -1.41 -1.25
N ASP A 57 18.42 -1.41 -2.52
CA ASP A 57 17.06 -1.07 -2.91
C ASP A 57 16.14 -2.29 -2.72
N VAL A 58 15.25 -2.19 -1.75
CA VAL A 58 14.40 -3.31 -1.30
C VAL A 58 12.98 -3.29 -1.86
N VAL A 59 12.67 -2.42 -2.83
CA VAL A 59 11.34 -2.34 -3.44
C VAL A 59 11.39 -2.62 -4.95
N VAL A 60 10.33 -3.25 -5.46
CA VAL A 60 10.13 -3.50 -6.90
C VAL A 60 9.61 -2.24 -7.57
N GLY A 61 10.00 -2.02 -8.82
CA GLY A 61 9.53 -0.90 -9.64
C GLY A 61 10.29 -0.82 -10.97
N TYR A 62 10.18 0.33 -11.61
CA TYR A 62 10.85 0.63 -12.88
C TYR A 62 11.97 1.66 -12.68
N ASP A 63 13.02 1.58 -13.52
CA ASP A 63 14.08 2.59 -13.55
C ASP A 63 13.60 3.94 -14.11
N ASN A 64 12.75 3.89 -15.13
CA ASN A 64 12.18 5.09 -15.76
C ASN A 64 10.81 5.38 -15.15
N THR A 65 10.64 6.54 -14.54
CA THR A 65 9.39 6.93 -13.88
C THR A 65 8.19 6.99 -14.82
N LYS A 66 8.38 7.23 -16.14
CA LYS A 66 7.29 7.19 -17.13
C LYS A 66 6.81 5.78 -17.47
N ASP A 67 7.58 4.74 -17.13
CA ASP A 67 7.15 3.36 -17.38
C ASP A 67 6.01 2.94 -16.42
N TYR A 68 5.81 3.66 -15.32
CA TYR A 68 4.64 3.48 -14.45
C TYR A 68 3.31 3.78 -15.14
N LEU A 69 3.27 4.47 -16.27
CA LEU A 69 2.07 4.60 -17.12
C LEU A 69 1.58 3.25 -17.68
N LYS A 70 2.46 2.26 -17.77
CA LYS A 70 2.16 0.91 -18.27
C LYS A 70 1.99 -0.10 -17.13
N ASP A 71 2.09 0.36 -15.88
CA ASP A 71 2.02 -0.51 -14.71
C ASP A 71 0.61 -1.07 -14.53
N THR A 72 0.51 -2.39 -14.59
CA THR A 72 -0.72 -3.15 -14.31
C THR A 72 -0.62 -3.95 -13.02
N SER A 73 0.53 -3.86 -12.32
CA SER A 73 0.82 -4.60 -11.10
C SER A 73 0.72 -3.76 -9.84
N TYR A 74 0.45 -2.46 -9.95
CA TYR A 74 0.39 -1.53 -8.80
C TYR A 74 1.72 -1.44 -8.02
N PHE A 75 2.87 -1.30 -8.71
CA PHE A 75 4.17 -1.17 -8.05
C PHE A 75 4.29 0.16 -7.30
N GLY A 76 4.09 0.15 -5.99
CA GLY A 76 4.39 1.21 -5.05
C GLY A 76 3.41 2.38 -4.89
N PRO A 77 2.22 2.47 -5.53
CA PRO A 77 1.33 3.61 -5.39
C PRO A 77 0.53 3.59 -4.10
N VAL A 78 -0.17 4.71 -3.85
CA VAL A 78 -1.37 4.73 -3.02
C VAL A 78 -2.52 4.17 -3.85
N VAL A 79 -3.21 3.16 -3.33
CA VAL A 79 -4.42 2.59 -3.90
C VAL A 79 -5.65 3.12 -3.18
N GLY A 80 -6.73 3.34 -3.89
CA GLY A 80 -7.97 3.94 -3.41
C GLY A 80 -8.83 4.46 -4.58
N ARG A 81 -10.06 5.03 -4.29
CA ARG A 81 -10.58 5.49 -2.98
C ARG A 81 -10.78 4.35 -1.97
N TYR A 82 -11.08 3.14 -2.43
CA TYR A 82 -11.24 1.96 -1.59
C TYR A 82 -10.25 0.87 -2.06
N ALA A 83 -9.29 0.55 -1.21
CA ALA A 83 -8.28 -0.47 -1.47
C ALA A 83 -8.92 -1.86 -1.50
N ASN A 84 -8.28 -2.79 -2.19
CA ASN A 84 -8.80 -4.13 -2.36
C ASN A 84 -10.17 -4.12 -3.10
N ARG A 85 -11.14 -4.91 -2.69
CA ARG A 85 -12.37 -5.18 -3.47
C ARG A 85 -13.65 -4.76 -2.75
N ILE A 86 -14.67 -4.47 -3.56
CA ILE A 86 -16.07 -4.31 -3.13
C ILE A 86 -16.89 -5.30 -3.95
N LYS A 87 -17.61 -6.19 -3.29
CA LYS A 87 -18.43 -7.23 -3.95
C LYS A 87 -19.37 -6.61 -4.99
N ASN A 88 -19.30 -7.08 -6.24
CA ASN A 88 -20.08 -6.57 -7.36
C ASN A 88 -19.98 -5.05 -7.58
N GLY A 89 -18.97 -4.40 -6.99
CA GLY A 89 -18.82 -2.93 -7.02
C GLY A 89 -19.99 -2.16 -6.45
N THR A 90 -20.76 -2.76 -5.54
CA THR A 90 -22.01 -2.19 -5.06
C THR A 90 -22.00 -2.11 -3.53
N PHE A 91 -22.47 -0.99 -3.01
CA PHE A 91 -22.70 -0.79 -1.57
C PHE A 91 -23.84 0.21 -1.36
N THR A 92 -24.43 0.22 -0.17
CA THR A 92 -25.52 1.12 0.20
C THR A 92 -25.16 1.89 1.46
N ILE A 93 -25.31 3.21 1.42
CA ILE A 93 -25.13 4.11 2.57
C ILE A 93 -26.39 4.95 2.68
N ASP A 94 -27.01 4.99 3.87
CA ASP A 94 -28.23 5.76 4.15
C ASP A 94 -29.38 5.52 3.15
N GLY A 95 -29.49 4.29 2.64
CA GLY A 95 -30.51 3.89 1.66
C GLY A 95 -30.17 4.24 0.20
N GLU A 96 -29.08 4.94 -0.07
CA GLU A 96 -28.59 5.23 -1.42
C GLU A 96 -27.57 4.17 -1.87
N THR A 97 -27.84 3.51 -3.00
CA THR A 97 -26.95 2.50 -3.57
C THR A 97 -26.01 3.12 -4.60
N SER A 98 -24.72 2.84 -4.45
CA SER A 98 -23.66 3.27 -5.37
C SER A 98 -23.07 2.08 -6.14
N HIS A 99 -22.59 2.36 -7.35
CA HIS A 99 -21.98 1.39 -8.24
C HIS A 99 -20.60 1.89 -8.68
N ILE A 100 -19.57 1.08 -8.42
CA ILE A 100 -18.18 1.42 -8.74
C ILE A 100 -17.77 0.77 -10.05
N SER A 101 -16.96 1.47 -10.84
CA SER A 101 -16.42 0.99 -12.12
C SER A 101 -15.64 -0.30 -11.95
N MET A 102 -15.99 -1.32 -12.72
CA MET A 102 -15.42 -2.67 -12.65
C MET A 102 -14.14 -2.76 -13.48
N ASN A 103 -13.08 -3.36 -12.93
CA ASN A 103 -11.78 -3.46 -13.62
C ASN A 103 -11.07 -4.81 -13.44
N GLU A 104 -11.68 -5.77 -12.74
CA GLU A 104 -11.09 -7.08 -12.46
C GLU A 104 -12.05 -8.22 -12.80
N HIS A 105 -11.51 -9.44 -13.00
CA HIS A 105 -12.28 -10.67 -13.27
C HIS A 105 -13.33 -10.51 -14.37
N ASN A 106 -12.95 -9.93 -15.53
CA ASN A 106 -13.84 -9.66 -16.66
C ASN A 106 -15.04 -8.73 -16.30
N GLY A 107 -14.82 -7.77 -15.42
CA GLY A 107 -15.84 -6.81 -15.01
C GLY A 107 -16.81 -7.33 -13.95
N LEU A 108 -16.38 -8.25 -13.10
CA LEU A 108 -17.19 -8.75 -11.97
C LEU A 108 -17.00 -7.90 -10.70
N ASN A 109 -15.80 -7.32 -10.49
CA ASN A 109 -15.49 -6.53 -9.30
C ASN A 109 -14.60 -5.32 -9.62
N PRO A 110 -14.66 -4.26 -8.83
CA PRO A 110 -13.58 -3.27 -8.76
C PRO A 110 -12.44 -3.80 -7.91
N LEU A 111 -11.22 -3.47 -8.34
CA LEU A 111 -10.00 -3.61 -7.56
C LEU A 111 -9.38 -2.22 -7.39
N HIS A 112 -8.97 -1.88 -6.16
CA HIS A 112 -8.22 -0.68 -5.83
C HIS A 112 -8.86 0.64 -6.32
N GLY A 113 -10.19 0.73 -6.23
CA GLY A 113 -10.92 1.95 -6.53
C GLY A 113 -11.40 2.11 -7.98
N GLY A 114 -11.31 1.06 -8.82
CA GLY A 114 -11.90 1.05 -10.16
C GLY A 114 -10.88 1.19 -11.29
N VAL A 115 -11.35 1.57 -12.49
CA VAL A 115 -10.56 1.56 -13.75
C VAL A 115 -9.40 2.56 -13.70
N VAL A 116 -9.65 3.76 -13.19
CA VAL A 116 -8.66 4.81 -12.98
C VAL A 116 -8.66 5.18 -11.50
N GLY A 117 -8.12 4.29 -10.68
CA GLY A 117 -7.96 4.49 -9.25
C GLY A 117 -6.89 5.54 -8.91
N TYR A 118 -6.65 5.74 -7.63
CA TYR A 118 -5.68 6.72 -7.15
C TYR A 118 -4.23 6.42 -7.58
N ASP A 119 -3.92 5.18 -7.89
CA ASP A 119 -2.67 4.69 -8.47
C ASP A 119 -2.32 5.30 -9.84
N LYS A 120 -3.35 5.74 -10.58
CA LYS A 120 -3.24 6.33 -11.93
C LYS A 120 -3.57 7.82 -11.98
N ARG A 121 -3.70 8.47 -10.82
CA ARG A 121 -3.95 9.92 -10.72
C ARG A 121 -2.66 10.70 -10.48
N ASN A 122 -2.65 11.92 -10.98
CA ASN A 122 -1.56 12.86 -10.71
C ASN A 122 -1.82 13.56 -9.38
N TRP A 123 -1.03 13.21 -8.37
CA TRP A 123 -1.03 13.90 -7.09
C TRP A 123 -0.06 15.08 -7.14
N THR A 124 -0.44 16.17 -6.52
CA THR A 124 0.36 17.40 -6.45
C THR A 124 1.18 17.42 -5.17
N VAL A 125 2.47 17.76 -5.26
CA VAL A 125 3.29 18.00 -4.07
C VAL A 125 2.84 19.29 -3.40
N THR A 126 2.36 19.20 -2.16
CA THR A 126 1.87 20.35 -1.38
C THR A 126 2.81 20.75 -0.25
N ALA A 127 3.70 19.85 0.17
CA ALA A 127 4.79 20.15 1.10
C ALA A 127 5.97 19.22 0.84
N GLN A 128 7.19 19.74 0.99
CA GLN A 128 8.42 18.93 0.89
C GLN A 128 9.56 19.56 1.67
N ASN A 129 10.35 18.74 2.36
CA ASN A 129 11.65 19.05 2.91
C ASN A 129 12.62 17.87 2.72
N GLU A 130 13.79 17.90 3.37
CA GLU A 130 14.81 16.83 3.21
C GLU A 130 14.35 15.45 3.69
N THR A 131 13.43 15.41 4.67
CA THR A 131 12.99 14.17 5.35
C THR A 131 11.53 13.84 5.14
N SER A 132 10.76 14.67 4.44
CA SER A 132 9.33 14.42 4.20
C SER A 132 8.84 15.02 2.90
N VAL A 133 7.81 14.39 2.32
CA VAL A 133 7.03 14.91 1.20
C VAL A 133 5.56 14.57 1.39
N THR A 134 4.68 15.53 1.09
CA THR A 134 3.22 15.35 1.08
C THR A 134 2.70 15.55 -0.33
N PHE A 135 1.98 14.56 -0.81
CA PHE A 135 1.21 14.61 -2.05
C PHE A 135 -0.28 14.77 -1.72
N SER A 136 -0.98 15.58 -2.49
CA SER A 136 -2.42 15.82 -2.31
C SER A 136 -3.20 15.54 -3.59
N LEU A 137 -4.41 14.97 -3.44
CA LEU A 137 -5.34 14.68 -4.52
C LEU A 137 -6.75 15.07 -4.13
N PHE A 138 -7.39 15.92 -4.92
CA PHE A 138 -8.82 16.16 -4.83
C PHE A 138 -9.56 15.15 -5.71
N ASP A 139 -10.53 14.46 -5.10
CA ASP A 139 -11.40 13.49 -5.77
C ASP A 139 -12.85 14.05 -5.76
N PRO A 140 -13.39 14.46 -6.91
CA PRO A 140 -14.75 14.98 -7.02
C PRO A 140 -15.85 13.90 -7.06
N GLY A 141 -15.53 12.62 -6.83
CA GLY A 141 -16.43 11.47 -6.96
C GLY A 141 -16.04 10.56 -8.12
N TYR A 142 -14.75 10.24 -8.24
CA TYR A 142 -14.26 9.35 -9.29
C TYR A 142 -14.86 7.94 -9.18
N GLU A 143 -14.95 7.26 -10.30
CA GLU A 143 -15.29 5.83 -10.45
C GLU A 143 -16.69 5.42 -9.91
N GLY A 144 -17.57 6.38 -9.58
CA GLY A 144 -18.91 6.13 -9.03
C GLY A 144 -18.98 6.19 -7.51
N PHE A 145 -17.89 6.53 -6.82
CA PHE A 145 -17.94 6.79 -5.38
C PHE A 145 -18.71 8.08 -5.08
N PRO A 146 -19.61 8.08 -4.07
CA PRO A 146 -20.33 9.28 -3.68
C PRO A 146 -19.42 10.31 -3.02
N GLY A 147 -19.75 11.58 -3.18
CA GLY A 147 -19.11 12.70 -2.48
C GLY A 147 -17.71 13.05 -2.93
N GLN A 148 -17.28 14.20 -2.46
CA GLN A 148 -15.96 14.78 -2.70
C GLN A 148 -15.02 14.41 -1.56
N VAL A 149 -13.77 14.11 -1.91
CA VAL A 149 -12.73 13.74 -0.91
C VAL A 149 -11.43 14.50 -1.18
N MET A 150 -10.86 15.10 -0.14
CA MET A 150 -9.50 15.61 -0.17
C MET A 150 -8.56 14.59 0.46
N ASN A 151 -7.53 14.20 -0.28
CA ASN A 151 -6.58 13.18 0.13
C ASN A 151 -5.17 13.75 0.27
N HIS A 152 -4.46 13.31 1.32
CA HIS A 152 -3.06 13.63 1.57
C HIS A 152 -2.28 12.34 1.83
N ALA A 153 -1.21 12.12 1.08
CA ALA A 153 -0.26 11.05 1.29
C ALA A 153 1.08 11.66 1.72
N THR A 154 1.42 11.50 2.99
CA THR A 154 2.67 12.01 3.57
C THR A 154 3.64 10.87 3.81
N TYR A 155 4.81 11.00 3.24
CA TYR A 155 5.95 10.10 3.45
C TYR A 155 7.00 10.86 4.24
N ALA A 156 7.46 10.26 5.34
CA ALA A 156 8.50 10.86 6.18
C ALA A 156 9.53 9.81 6.60
N VAL A 157 10.80 10.22 6.68
CA VAL A 157 11.88 9.35 7.13
C VAL A 157 12.58 9.91 8.35
N THR A 158 12.93 9.01 9.26
CA THR A 158 13.88 9.23 10.35
C THR A 158 14.96 8.15 10.28
N ALA A 159 15.90 8.11 11.21
CA ALA A 159 16.97 7.11 11.18
C ALA A 159 16.39 5.68 11.11
N GLY A 160 16.55 5.01 9.95
CA GLY A 160 16.10 3.64 9.72
C GLY A 160 14.58 3.44 9.67
N ARG A 161 13.77 4.50 9.60
CA ARG A 161 12.30 4.40 9.59
C ARG A 161 11.71 5.15 8.41
N LEU A 162 10.77 4.51 7.70
CA LEU A 162 9.79 5.16 6.84
C LEU A 162 8.45 5.22 7.56
N THR A 163 7.81 6.38 7.56
CA THR A 163 6.41 6.56 7.98
C THR A 163 5.57 6.93 6.77
N ILE A 164 4.43 6.28 6.59
CA ILE A 164 3.41 6.60 5.59
C ILE A 164 2.14 6.97 6.34
N SER A 165 1.64 8.18 6.08
CA SER A 165 0.38 8.67 6.64
C SER A 165 -0.54 9.08 5.50
N LEU A 166 -1.63 8.34 5.33
CA LEU A 166 -2.67 8.61 4.35
C LEU A 166 -3.88 9.18 5.09
N VAL A 167 -4.22 10.43 4.79
CA VAL A 167 -5.33 11.15 5.43
C VAL A 167 -6.32 11.57 4.37
N SER A 168 -7.58 11.23 4.54
CA SER A 168 -8.65 11.58 3.62
C SER A 168 -9.81 12.21 4.35
N LEU A 169 -10.33 13.32 3.81
CA LEU A 169 -11.48 14.06 4.36
C LEU A 169 -12.64 13.97 3.37
N ALA A 170 -13.74 13.39 3.80
CA ALA A 170 -15.02 13.51 3.11
C ALA A 170 -15.52 14.96 3.29
N LEU A 171 -15.89 15.64 2.18
CA LEU A 171 -16.15 17.08 2.21
C LEU A 171 -17.64 17.44 2.22
N ASP A 172 -18.49 16.61 1.68
CA ASP A 172 -19.90 16.95 1.43
C ASP A 172 -20.92 15.89 1.81
N LYS A 173 -20.56 14.59 1.79
CA LYS A 173 -21.49 13.50 2.16
C LYS A 173 -20.76 12.23 2.58
N PRO A 174 -21.46 11.26 3.22
CA PRO A 174 -20.90 9.98 3.59
C PRO A 174 -20.37 9.22 2.37
N THR A 175 -19.19 8.63 2.51
CA THR A 175 -18.51 7.88 1.45
C THR A 175 -17.56 6.84 2.02
N PRO A 176 -17.37 5.67 1.36
CA PRO A 176 -16.38 4.71 1.79
C PRO A 176 -14.97 5.20 1.44
N ILE A 177 -14.06 5.10 2.42
CA ILE A 177 -12.64 5.46 2.25
C ILE A 177 -11.79 4.37 2.91
N MET A 178 -10.92 3.76 2.11
CA MET A 178 -9.91 2.83 2.58
C MET A 178 -8.68 2.97 1.67
N LEU A 179 -7.73 3.83 2.03
CA LEU A 179 -6.47 3.95 1.28
C LEU A 179 -5.45 2.94 1.79
N SER A 180 -4.57 2.47 0.92
CA SER A 180 -3.39 1.70 1.31
C SER A 180 -2.19 2.03 0.44
N SER A 181 -0.99 1.75 0.94
CA SER A 181 0.26 1.85 0.18
C SER A 181 0.64 0.46 -0.34
N HIS A 182 0.77 0.33 -1.66
CA HIS A 182 0.94 -0.95 -2.35
C HIS A 182 2.41 -1.21 -2.72
N VAL A 183 3.32 -1.08 -1.75
CA VAL A 183 4.76 -1.28 -1.95
C VAL A 183 5.09 -2.77 -2.03
N TYR A 184 5.84 -3.15 -3.06
CA TYR A 184 6.35 -4.51 -3.29
C TYR A 184 7.73 -4.66 -2.68
N TRP A 185 7.85 -5.44 -1.62
CA TRP A 185 9.06 -5.62 -0.82
C TRP A 185 9.86 -6.83 -1.23
N ASN A 186 11.18 -6.68 -1.32
CA ASN A 186 12.12 -7.80 -1.35
C ASN A 186 13.37 -7.44 -0.55
N LEU A 187 13.44 -7.92 0.69
CA LEU A 187 14.56 -7.61 1.58
C LEU A 187 15.86 -8.35 1.20
N ASN A 188 15.82 -9.30 0.26
CA ASN A 188 17.04 -9.84 -0.38
C ASN A 188 17.64 -8.83 -1.38
N ALA A 189 16.92 -7.76 -1.74
CA ALA A 189 17.29 -6.82 -2.81
C ALA A 189 17.71 -7.55 -4.11
N PHE A 190 17.11 -8.72 -4.37
CA PHE A 190 17.39 -9.62 -5.49
C PHE A 190 18.85 -10.13 -5.58
N ILE A 191 19.62 -10.05 -4.50
CA ILE A 191 20.99 -10.61 -4.45
C ILE A 191 20.89 -12.12 -4.70
N GLY A 192 21.70 -12.63 -5.65
CA GLY A 192 21.68 -14.05 -6.07
C GLY A 192 20.79 -14.33 -7.29
N GLY A 193 20.29 -13.29 -7.97
CA GLY A 193 19.50 -13.40 -9.21
C GLY A 193 18.14 -14.07 -9.00
N SER A 194 17.57 -14.68 -10.05
CA SER A 194 16.23 -15.25 -10.05
C SER A 194 15.98 -16.31 -8.95
N ASN A 195 16.99 -17.08 -8.55
CA ASN A 195 16.85 -18.07 -7.47
C ASN A 195 17.05 -17.48 -6.08
N GLY A 196 17.96 -16.51 -5.91
CA GLY A 196 18.20 -15.81 -4.65
C GLY A 196 17.20 -14.66 -4.41
N GLY A 197 16.53 -14.21 -5.47
CA GLY A 197 15.60 -13.09 -5.44
C GLY A 197 14.22 -13.41 -4.86
N LYS A 198 13.89 -14.68 -4.55
CA LYS A 198 12.57 -15.04 -4.01
C LYS A 198 12.46 -14.76 -2.52
N ILE A 199 11.29 -14.30 -2.08
CA ILE A 199 11.01 -14.05 -0.65
C ILE A 199 10.69 -15.32 0.13
N THR A 200 10.76 -16.48 -0.49
CA THR A 200 10.43 -17.76 0.17
C THR A 200 11.35 -18.10 1.34
N ASN A 201 12.55 -17.52 1.38
CA ASN A 201 13.49 -17.63 2.50
C ASN A 201 13.32 -16.53 3.57
N HIS A 202 12.51 -15.49 3.31
CA HIS A 202 12.23 -14.48 4.31
C HIS A 202 11.48 -15.08 5.49
N VAL A 203 11.80 -14.63 6.69
CA VAL A 203 11.07 -14.99 7.90
C VAL A 203 9.98 -13.97 8.14
N LEU A 204 8.74 -14.43 8.14
CA LEU A 204 7.55 -13.63 8.44
C LEU A 204 7.02 -13.98 9.84
N HIS A 205 6.64 -12.95 10.59
CA HIS A 205 6.02 -13.07 11.91
C HIS A 205 4.88 -12.05 12.03
N MET A 206 3.69 -12.52 12.39
CA MET A 206 2.48 -11.71 12.55
C MET A 206 1.81 -12.10 13.89
N PRO A 207 2.32 -11.61 15.03
CA PRO A 207 1.98 -12.12 16.38
C PRO A 207 0.51 -11.97 16.75
N TYR A 208 -0.19 -11.02 16.14
CA TYR A 208 -1.59 -10.73 16.44
C TYR A 208 -2.57 -11.24 15.38
N SER A 209 -2.10 -11.83 14.29
CA SER A 209 -2.95 -12.28 13.18
C SER A 209 -3.40 -13.72 13.41
N LYS A 210 -4.46 -13.90 14.20
CA LYS A 210 -5.02 -15.22 14.52
C LYS A 210 -6.09 -15.68 13.56
N ARG A 211 -6.55 -14.80 12.67
CA ARG A 211 -7.61 -15.06 11.68
C ARG A 211 -7.24 -14.42 10.34
N ILE A 212 -7.76 -14.99 9.26
CA ILE A 212 -7.77 -14.39 7.93
C ILE A 212 -9.20 -14.24 7.46
N GLU A 213 -9.45 -13.27 6.59
CA GLU A 213 -10.66 -13.24 5.78
C GLU A 213 -10.57 -14.35 4.73
N LEU A 214 -11.55 -15.24 4.72
CA LEU A 214 -11.64 -16.25 3.66
C LEU A 214 -12.28 -15.63 2.43
N VAL A 215 -11.65 -15.83 1.29
CA VAL A 215 -12.11 -15.33 -0.01
C VAL A 215 -12.56 -16.45 -0.92
N ASP A 216 -13.43 -16.13 -1.85
CA ASP A 216 -13.88 -17.00 -2.93
C ASP A 216 -12.87 -17.07 -4.09
N ASN A 217 -13.27 -17.69 -5.20
CA ASN A 217 -12.40 -17.89 -6.37
C ASN A 217 -12.01 -16.57 -7.08
N ILE A 218 -12.74 -15.48 -6.86
CA ILE A 218 -12.46 -14.15 -7.43
C ILE A 218 -12.00 -13.15 -6.36
N LEU A 219 -11.52 -13.68 -5.22
CA LEU A 219 -10.93 -12.92 -4.12
C LEU A 219 -11.91 -12.00 -3.38
N ILE A 220 -13.22 -12.30 -3.43
CA ILE A 220 -14.24 -11.59 -2.64
C ILE A 220 -14.41 -12.32 -1.29
N PRO A 221 -14.43 -11.59 -0.16
CA PRO A 221 -14.71 -12.18 1.14
C PRO A 221 -16.02 -12.95 1.16
N THR A 222 -15.97 -14.15 1.77
CA THR A 222 -17.14 -15.04 1.88
C THR A 222 -18.00 -14.75 3.12
N GLY A 223 -17.55 -13.84 4.00
CA GLY A 223 -18.11 -13.60 5.33
C GLY A 223 -17.42 -14.43 6.44
N GLU A 224 -16.68 -15.49 6.07
CA GLU A 224 -15.98 -16.34 7.05
C GLU A 224 -14.64 -15.71 7.49
N LEU A 225 -14.42 -15.62 8.79
CA LEU A 225 -13.14 -15.30 9.41
C LEU A 225 -12.49 -16.59 9.91
N ARG A 226 -11.56 -17.12 9.14
CA ARG A 226 -10.91 -18.41 9.40
C ARG A 226 -9.75 -18.30 10.38
N ALA A 227 -9.74 -19.15 11.44
CA ALA A 227 -8.61 -19.28 12.33
C ALA A 227 -7.35 -19.78 11.59
N VAL A 228 -6.19 -19.21 11.87
CA VAL A 228 -4.92 -19.60 11.22
C VAL A 228 -4.22 -20.77 11.88
N ALA A 229 -4.52 -21.05 13.15
CA ALA A 229 -3.85 -22.08 13.93
C ALA A 229 -3.85 -23.45 13.22
N GLY A 230 -2.68 -24.06 13.08
CA GLY A 230 -2.52 -25.36 12.39
C GLY A 230 -2.66 -25.32 10.87
N THR A 231 -2.77 -24.13 10.27
CA THR A 231 -2.89 -23.93 8.81
C THR A 231 -1.60 -23.36 8.21
N PRO A 232 -1.45 -23.35 6.87
CA PRO A 232 -0.35 -22.68 6.21
C PRO A 232 -0.26 -21.16 6.51
N PHE A 233 -1.37 -20.54 6.93
CA PHE A 233 -1.50 -19.11 7.22
C PHE A 233 -1.06 -18.74 8.65
N ASP A 234 -0.67 -19.70 9.49
CA ASP A 234 -0.23 -19.41 10.84
C ASP A 234 1.19 -18.82 10.87
N PHE A 235 1.28 -17.51 10.98
CA PHE A 235 2.49 -16.73 11.19
C PHE A 235 2.55 -16.12 12.61
N THR A 236 1.77 -16.61 13.54
CA THR A 236 1.80 -16.16 14.96
C THR A 236 3.10 -16.50 15.66
N GLN A 237 3.88 -17.42 15.08
CA GLN A 237 5.28 -17.66 15.39
C GLN A 237 6.13 -17.44 14.13
N PRO A 238 7.37 -16.94 14.26
CA PRO A 238 8.24 -16.71 13.12
C PRO A 238 8.46 -17.99 12.29
N LYS A 239 8.20 -17.91 10.98
CA LYS A 239 8.51 -18.99 10.03
C LYS A 239 8.85 -18.42 8.67
N THR A 240 9.59 -19.20 7.85
CA THR A 240 9.86 -18.78 6.48
C THR A 240 8.58 -18.77 5.65
N VAL A 241 8.44 -17.76 4.79
CA VAL A 241 7.30 -17.62 3.86
C VAL A 241 7.14 -18.89 3.03
N GLY A 242 8.24 -19.50 2.62
CA GLY A 242 8.23 -20.71 1.78
C GLY A 242 7.84 -22.02 2.49
N LYS A 243 7.84 -22.06 3.84
CA LYS A 243 7.65 -23.30 4.61
C LYS A 243 6.39 -24.08 4.21
N ASP A 244 5.27 -23.38 4.12
CA ASP A 244 3.96 -23.98 3.83
C ASP A 244 3.31 -23.43 2.55
N ILE A 245 4.02 -22.61 1.77
CA ILE A 245 3.47 -21.84 0.65
C ILE A 245 2.76 -22.73 -0.38
N LYS A 246 3.28 -23.96 -0.62
CA LYS A 246 2.66 -24.93 -1.55
C LYS A 246 1.31 -25.46 -1.08
N LYS A 247 1.02 -25.33 0.23
CA LYS A 247 -0.25 -25.75 0.84
C LYS A 247 -1.24 -24.58 1.00
N ALA A 248 -0.78 -23.34 0.83
CA ALA A 248 -1.60 -22.14 0.93
C ALA A 248 -2.43 -22.00 -0.36
N LYS A 249 -3.74 -22.27 -0.29
CA LYS A 249 -4.66 -22.32 -1.44
C LYS A 249 -5.91 -21.45 -1.25
N ALA A 250 -5.93 -20.52 -0.27
CA ALA A 250 -7.07 -19.64 -0.01
C ALA A 250 -6.82 -18.23 -0.60
N CYS A 251 -6.30 -18.15 -1.81
CA CYS A 251 -5.95 -16.91 -2.50
C CYS A 251 -6.56 -16.81 -3.91
N GLY A 252 -7.81 -17.28 -4.06
CA GLY A 252 -8.53 -17.33 -5.34
C GLY A 252 -8.36 -18.65 -6.10
N ALA A 253 -9.01 -18.73 -7.28
CA ALA A 253 -8.96 -19.91 -8.13
C ALA A 253 -7.51 -20.23 -8.55
N ASP A 254 -7.14 -21.51 -8.48
CA ASP A 254 -5.83 -22.04 -8.90
C ASP A 254 -4.60 -21.34 -8.28
N CYS A 255 -4.83 -20.50 -7.26
CA CYS A 255 -3.77 -19.80 -6.57
C CYS A 255 -3.05 -20.70 -5.57
N ILE A 256 -1.71 -20.66 -5.59
CA ILE A 256 -0.84 -21.28 -4.59
C ILE A 256 0.09 -20.21 -4.04
N GLY A 257 -0.14 -19.81 -2.78
CA GLY A 257 0.59 -18.75 -2.10
C GLY A 257 -0.29 -17.98 -1.15
N TYR A 258 0.12 -16.77 -0.82
CA TYR A 258 -0.61 -15.88 0.08
C TYR A 258 -1.12 -14.68 -0.71
N ASP A 259 -2.39 -14.38 -0.57
CA ASP A 259 -3.09 -13.18 -1.01
C ASP A 259 -4.32 -13.00 -0.12
N ASN A 260 -4.08 -12.67 1.16
CA ASN A 260 -5.11 -12.69 2.19
C ASN A 260 -4.98 -11.50 3.14
N ALA A 261 -6.12 -11.00 3.61
CA ALA A 261 -6.19 -10.07 4.71
C ALA A 261 -6.06 -10.83 6.04
N PHE A 262 -5.01 -10.51 6.78
CA PHE A 262 -4.73 -11.03 8.11
C PHE A 262 -5.30 -10.05 9.15
N ILE A 263 -6.28 -10.51 9.92
CA ILE A 263 -6.93 -9.71 10.95
C ILE A 263 -5.98 -9.47 12.13
N LEU A 264 -5.89 -8.22 12.58
CA LEU A 264 -5.05 -7.83 13.71
C LEU A 264 -5.85 -7.95 15.02
N ASP A 265 -5.84 -9.16 15.60
CA ASP A 265 -6.44 -9.46 16.91
C ASP A 265 -5.53 -8.95 18.04
N ARG A 266 -5.41 -7.62 18.17
CA ARG A 266 -4.58 -6.98 19.18
C ARG A 266 -4.99 -7.39 20.62
N PRO A 267 -4.08 -7.32 21.61
CA PRO A 267 -4.41 -7.60 22.99
C PRO A 267 -5.58 -6.73 23.51
N ARG A 268 -6.44 -7.26 24.36
CA ARG A 268 -7.57 -6.51 24.96
C ARG A 268 -7.15 -5.27 25.75
N SER A 269 -5.88 -5.23 26.21
CA SER A 269 -5.28 -4.08 26.89
C SER A 269 -4.90 -2.94 25.95
N SER A 270 -4.92 -3.18 24.63
CA SER A 270 -4.57 -2.18 23.61
C SER A 270 -5.81 -1.73 22.86
N SER A 271 -5.79 -0.49 22.34
CA SER A 271 -6.77 -0.03 21.37
C SER A 271 -6.73 -0.89 20.11
N LYS A 272 -7.86 -0.99 19.39
CA LYS A 272 -7.91 -1.62 18.07
C LYS A 272 -7.05 -0.87 17.04
N GLU A 273 -6.75 0.40 17.31
CA GLU A 273 -5.93 1.29 16.46
C GLU A 273 -4.54 1.56 17.07
N ASP A 274 -4.08 0.74 18.01
CA ASP A 274 -2.78 0.91 18.65
C ASP A 274 -1.65 0.73 17.63
N SER A 275 -1.09 1.86 17.21
CA SER A 275 0.01 1.93 16.25
C SER A 275 1.40 1.79 16.89
N THR A 276 1.48 1.47 18.18
CA THR A 276 2.76 1.25 18.88
C THR A 276 3.23 -0.21 18.78
N LEU A 277 2.29 -1.13 18.54
CA LEU A 277 2.57 -2.56 18.45
C LEU A 277 3.21 -2.93 17.10
N VAL A 278 4.23 -3.77 17.13
CA VAL A 278 4.76 -4.43 15.92
C VAL A 278 3.78 -5.51 15.51
N VAL A 279 3.02 -5.25 14.44
CA VAL A 279 1.97 -6.17 13.95
C VAL A 279 2.49 -7.18 12.94
N LEU A 280 3.60 -6.84 12.27
CA LEU A 280 4.26 -7.72 11.31
C LEU A 280 5.78 -7.47 11.36
N SER A 281 6.56 -8.53 11.26
CA SER A 281 8.00 -8.47 11.02
C SER A 281 8.34 -9.32 9.82
N LEU A 282 9.16 -8.78 8.91
CA LEU A 282 9.72 -9.51 7.78
C LEU A 282 11.23 -9.36 7.81
N SER A 283 11.97 -10.47 7.65
CA SER A 283 13.44 -10.40 7.63
C SER A 283 14.06 -11.31 6.58
N SER A 284 15.18 -10.87 6.02
CA SER A 284 15.97 -11.62 5.06
C SER A 284 17.21 -12.21 5.75
N PRO A 285 17.40 -13.53 5.75
CA PRO A 285 18.62 -14.14 6.24
C PRO A 285 19.83 -13.87 5.33
N LEU A 286 19.60 -13.47 4.08
CA LEU A 286 20.66 -13.21 3.10
C LEU A 286 21.33 -11.85 3.31
N THR A 287 20.54 -10.81 3.55
CA THR A 287 21.02 -9.43 3.71
C THR A 287 21.08 -9.00 5.16
N GLY A 288 20.49 -9.78 6.08
CA GLY A 288 20.30 -9.39 7.47
C GLY A 288 19.25 -8.29 7.68
N ILE A 289 18.67 -7.74 6.61
CA ILE A 289 17.66 -6.68 6.72
C ILE A 289 16.39 -7.24 7.38
N ARG A 290 15.94 -6.55 8.42
CA ARG A 290 14.67 -6.77 9.10
C ARG A 290 13.82 -5.52 8.99
N MET A 291 12.54 -5.69 8.72
CA MET A 291 11.51 -4.65 8.68
C MET A 291 10.41 -5.00 9.68
N ASP A 292 10.16 -4.10 10.64
CA ASP A 292 9.07 -4.19 11.59
C ASP A 292 7.98 -3.18 11.21
N VAL A 293 6.75 -3.65 11.09
CA VAL A 293 5.59 -2.85 10.66
C VAL A 293 4.69 -2.56 11.86
N ARG A 294 4.28 -1.30 11.98
CA ARG A 294 3.27 -0.82 12.93
C ARG A 294 2.19 -0.07 12.17
N THR A 295 0.95 -0.17 12.60
CA THR A 295 -0.18 0.52 11.96
C THR A 295 -1.35 0.70 12.91
N ASN A 296 -2.19 1.71 12.62
CA ASN A 296 -3.49 1.88 13.28
C ASN A 296 -4.60 1.07 12.59
N GLN A 297 -4.32 0.41 11.47
CA GLN A 297 -5.31 -0.36 10.73
C GLN A 297 -5.66 -1.68 11.42
N GLN A 298 -6.79 -2.31 11.06
CA GLN A 298 -7.30 -3.53 11.72
C GLN A 298 -6.97 -4.81 10.97
N SER A 299 -6.39 -4.71 9.78
CA SER A 299 -5.84 -5.85 9.04
C SER A 299 -4.57 -5.47 8.27
N VAL A 300 -3.89 -6.51 7.80
CA VAL A 300 -2.78 -6.39 6.87
C VAL A 300 -3.01 -7.39 5.75
N GLN A 301 -3.12 -6.92 4.52
CA GLN A 301 -3.03 -7.79 3.36
C GLN A 301 -1.59 -8.22 3.17
N PHE A 302 -1.35 -9.53 3.05
CA PHE A 302 -0.07 -10.07 2.65
C PHE A 302 -0.23 -10.82 1.33
N TYR A 303 0.39 -10.27 0.26
CA TYR A 303 0.42 -10.85 -1.07
C TYR A 303 1.83 -11.30 -1.41
N SER A 304 2.01 -12.59 -1.74
CA SER A 304 3.32 -13.19 -2.02
C SER A 304 3.71 -13.19 -3.49
N CYS A 305 3.25 -12.22 -4.26
CA CYS A 305 3.57 -12.03 -5.69
C CYS A 305 3.34 -13.30 -6.54
N VAL A 306 2.21 -13.98 -6.31
CA VAL A 306 1.87 -15.22 -7.01
C VAL A 306 1.60 -15.05 -8.49
N GLN A 307 1.20 -13.83 -8.91
CA GLN A 307 0.85 -13.49 -10.29
C GLN A 307 2.04 -12.93 -11.10
N GLN A 308 3.22 -12.75 -10.47
CA GLN A 308 4.41 -12.29 -11.19
C GLN A 308 4.95 -13.41 -12.09
N THR A 309 5.10 -13.13 -13.39
CA THR A 309 5.35 -14.15 -14.42
C THR A 309 6.76 -14.06 -15.04
N GLY A 310 7.64 -13.23 -14.47
CA GLY A 310 8.99 -13.04 -15.03
C GLY A 310 9.03 -12.11 -16.25
N THR A 311 8.04 -11.25 -16.43
CA THR A 311 7.99 -10.30 -17.56
C THR A 311 8.49 -8.89 -17.18
N THR A 312 8.45 -8.53 -15.90
CA THR A 312 8.97 -7.25 -15.40
C THR A 312 10.45 -7.36 -15.09
N ALA A 313 11.28 -6.65 -15.83
CA ALA A 313 12.72 -6.59 -15.56
C ALA A 313 12.99 -5.89 -14.21
N LEU A 314 13.94 -6.42 -13.46
CA LEU A 314 14.45 -5.77 -12.26
C LEU A 314 15.13 -4.45 -12.62
N LYS A 315 15.08 -3.47 -11.71
CA LYS A 315 15.81 -2.20 -11.84
C LYS A 315 17.31 -2.45 -12.00
N LYS A 316 18.02 -1.60 -12.72
CA LYS A 316 19.47 -1.72 -12.99
C LYS A 316 20.27 -1.94 -11.71
N GLY A 317 19.94 -1.21 -10.62
CA GLY A 317 20.58 -1.35 -9.32
C GLY A 317 20.34 -2.70 -8.63
N GLN A 318 19.34 -3.47 -9.07
CA GLN A 318 18.97 -4.79 -8.57
C GLN A 318 19.46 -5.94 -9.48
N GLN A 319 20.13 -5.62 -10.59
CA GLN A 319 20.73 -6.60 -11.50
C GLN A 319 22.10 -7.03 -10.96
N HIS A 320 22.18 -8.19 -10.30
CA HIS A 320 23.42 -8.69 -9.68
C HIS A 320 24.17 -9.71 -10.56
N GLY A 321 24.14 -9.54 -11.87
CA GLY A 321 24.77 -10.46 -12.79
C GLY A 321 24.87 -9.90 -14.21
N SER A 322 25.42 -10.69 -15.13
CA SER A 322 25.62 -10.32 -16.54
C SER A 322 24.35 -10.45 -17.41
N LYS A 323 23.31 -11.12 -16.90
CA LYS A 323 22.02 -11.33 -17.59
C LYS A 323 20.93 -10.52 -16.91
N THR A 324 20.00 -9.98 -17.71
CA THR A 324 18.79 -9.34 -17.18
C THR A 324 18.00 -10.33 -16.32
N ALA A 325 17.75 -9.95 -15.09
CA ALA A 325 16.88 -10.69 -14.18
C ALA A 325 15.50 -10.04 -14.12
N TYR A 326 14.49 -10.82 -13.77
CA TYR A 326 13.08 -10.43 -13.78
C TYR A 326 12.42 -10.72 -12.45
N VAL A 327 11.32 -10.02 -12.16
CA VAL A 327 10.47 -10.31 -11.01
C VAL A 327 9.66 -11.57 -11.30
N GLU A 328 10.04 -12.68 -10.69
CA GLU A 328 9.35 -13.98 -10.86
C GLU A 328 8.30 -14.20 -9.77
N LYS A 329 7.50 -15.24 -9.92
CA LYS A 329 6.59 -15.75 -8.89
C LYS A 329 7.34 -15.89 -7.55
N TYR A 330 6.75 -15.32 -6.49
CA TYR A 330 7.36 -15.20 -5.16
C TYR A 330 8.62 -14.33 -5.09
N GLY A 331 8.85 -13.48 -6.09
CA GLY A 331 9.97 -12.54 -6.11
C GLY A 331 9.78 -11.31 -5.23
N CYS A 332 8.59 -11.15 -4.62
CA CYS A 332 8.27 -10.01 -3.76
C CYS A 332 7.14 -10.35 -2.79
N GLY A 333 6.93 -9.49 -1.80
CA GLY A 333 5.77 -9.50 -0.92
C GLY A 333 5.16 -8.12 -0.83
N VAL A 334 3.84 -8.01 -0.92
CA VAL A 334 3.12 -6.77 -0.66
C VAL A 334 2.57 -6.83 0.76
N ILE A 335 2.68 -5.71 1.47
CA ILE A 335 2.15 -5.54 2.82
C ILE A 335 1.30 -4.27 2.78
N GLU A 336 -0.01 -4.46 2.69
CA GLU A 336 -0.98 -3.37 2.69
C GLU A 336 -1.61 -3.27 4.06
N THR A 337 -1.31 -2.21 4.78
CA THR A 337 -2.04 -1.88 6.01
C THR A 337 -3.40 -1.32 5.60
N GLN A 338 -4.49 -1.95 6.02
CA GLN A 338 -5.84 -1.59 5.60
C GLN A 338 -6.89 -2.04 6.62
N GLN A 339 -8.14 -1.68 6.39
CA GLN A 339 -9.29 -2.25 7.09
C GLN A 339 -9.69 -3.59 6.43
N TRP A 340 -10.76 -4.21 6.89
CA TRP A 340 -11.23 -5.48 6.36
C TRP A 340 -11.80 -5.29 4.95
N ILE A 341 -11.51 -6.23 4.05
CA ILE A 341 -11.96 -6.17 2.66
C ILE A 341 -13.49 -6.29 2.62
N ASP A 342 -14.13 -5.47 1.77
CA ASP A 342 -15.60 -5.47 1.59
C ASP A 342 -16.39 -5.28 2.91
N GLY A 343 -15.76 -4.80 3.98
CA GLY A 343 -16.39 -4.64 5.28
C GLY A 343 -17.60 -3.69 5.28
N ILE A 344 -17.73 -2.83 4.26
CA ILE A 344 -18.91 -2.00 4.03
C ILE A 344 -20.16 -2.83 3.69
N ASN A 345 -19.99 -4.04 3.18
CA ASN A 345 -21.07 -4.99 2.84
C ASN A 345 -21.25 -6.07 3.91
N HIS A 346 -20.49 -6.00 5.01
CA HIS A 346 -20.51 -6.96 6.11
C HIS A 346 -20.79 -6.25 7.46
N PRO A 347 -22.02 -5.74 7.68
CA PRO A 347 -22.36 -5.01 8.93
C PRO A 347 -22.17 -5.87 10.17
N GLU A 348 -22.28 -7.19 10.06
CA GLU A 348 -22.05 -8.16 11.15
C GLU A 348 -20.59 -8.12 11.67
N TRP A 349 -19.64 -7.57 10.93
CA TRP A 349 -18.27 -7.41 11.36
C TRP A 349 -18.03 -6.15 12.19
N GLY A 350 -18.98 -5.20 12.21
CA GLY A 350 -18.86 -3.93 12.93
C GLY A 350 -17.71 -3.06 12.42
N GLN A 351 -17.48 -3.06 11.10
CA GLN A 351 -16.40 -2.31 10.45
C GLN A 351 -16.84 -0.96 9.88
N GLU A 352 -18.11 -0.62 9.90
CA GLU A 352 -18.68 0.56 9.28
C GLU A 352 -17.96 1.86 9.69
N SER A 353 -17.74 2.08 11.01
CA SER A 353 -17.06 3.26 11.55
C SER A 353 -15.58 3.39 11.14
N TYR A 354 -15.00 2.36 10.55
CA TYR A 354 -13.63 2.34 10.05
C TYR A 354 -13.54 2.42 8.53
N GLN A 355 -14.68 2.49 7.84
CA GLN A 355 -14.73 2.43 6.38
C GLN A 355 -15.63 3.51 5.77
N ILE A 356 -16.67 3.98 6.46
CA ILE A 356 -17.57 5.04 5.99
C ILE A 356 -17.24 6.31 6.77
N TYR A 357 -16.96 7.37 6.03
CA TYR A 357 -16.59 8.68 6.58
C TYR A 357 -17.46 9.78 5.98
N SER A 358 -17.74 10.78 6.79
CA SER A 358 -18.51 11.98 6.44
C SER A 358 -17.81 13.23 6.99
N PRO A 359 -18.25 14.44 6.65
CA PRO A 359 -17.74 15.66 7.27
C PRO A 359 -17.84 15.64 8.81
N GLU A 360 -18.82 14.93 9.37
CA GLU A 360 -19.10 14.86 10.81
C GLU A 360 -18.25 13.81 11.54
N THR A 361 -17.84 12.74 10.86
CA THR A 361 -17.06 11.64 11.48
C THR A 361 -15.57 11.95 11.62
N GLY A 362 -15.09 12.98 10.93
CA GLY A 362 -13.67 13.30 10.86
C GLY A 362 -12.92 12.54 9.76
N PRO A 363 -11.59 12.65 9.72
CA PRO A 363 -10.79 12.07 8.64
C PRO A 363 -10.64 10.57 8.73
N ALA A 364 -10.59 9.90 7.57
CA ALA A 364 -10.03 8.57 7.45
C ALA A 364 -8.49 8.65 7.55
N VAL A 365 -7.90 7.90 8.47
CA VAL A 365 -6.46 7.88 8.69
C VAL A 365 -5.90 6.48 8.58
N ASN A 366 -4.99 6.26 7.62
CA ASN A 366 -4.13 5.08 7.60
C ASN A 366 -2.70 5.51 7.93
N TYR A 367 -2.24 5.12 9.09
CA TYR A 367 -0.87 5.32 9.54
C TYR A 367 -0.13 3.99 9.52
N ALA A 368 1.05 3.96 8.89
CA ALA A 368 1.97 2.84 8.95
C ALA A 368 3.40 3.32 9.15
N SER A 369 4.18 2.62 9.97
CA SER A 369 5.63 2.79 10.04
C SER A 369 6.33 1.47 9.71
N PHE A 370 7.43 1.60 9.00
CA PHE A 370 8.33 0.52 8.57
C PHE A 370 9.70 0.80 9.16
N ASP A 371 10.06 0.06 10.20
CA ASP A 371 11.33 0.22 10.93
C ASP A 371 12.35 -0.79 10.43
N PHE A 372 13.43 -0.30 9.85
CA PHE A 372 14.49 -1.13 9.31
C PHE A 372 15.64 -1.25 10.29
N SER A 373 16.07 -2.48 10.50
CA SER A 373 17.25 -2.84 11.30
C SER A 373 18.05 -3.93 10.59
N VAL A 374 19.25 -4.19 11.08
CA VAL A 374 20.10 -5.27 10.56
C VAL A 374 20.30 -6.27 11.69
N ASN A 375 19.91 -7.51 11.46
CA ASN A 375 20.25 -8.62 12.33
C ASN A 375 21.72 -8.98 12.12
N ALA A 376 22.44 -9.10 13.22
CA ALA A 376 23.86 -9.50 13.21
C ALA A 376 24.04 -10.94 12.70
#